data_4f19ac874a5f89ad359f7637636d924c
#
_entry.id   4f19ac874a5f89ad359f7637636d924c
#
_cell.length_a   1.000
_cell.length_b   1.000
_cell.length_c   1.000
_cell.angle_alpha   90.00
_cell.angle_beta   90.00
_cell.angle_gamma   90.00
#
_symmetry.space_group_name_H-M   'P 1'
#
loop_
_entity.id
_entity.type
_entity.pdbx_description
1 polymer ?
#
loop_
_entity_poly.entity_id
_entity_poly.type
_entity_poly.pdbx_seq_one_letter_code
_entity_poly.pdbx_strand_id
1 'polypeptide(L)'
;SASSAGGNRCVAAAEACTADAQCRQLRTEYVARCLVGAAPGDCVRSRCRRALRRFFARGPAALTHPLLFCSCADPACAERRRQTFVPACAFASPGRAPPSCLAPLERCERSPLCRPRLLAFQAACAPAPGSGNSCPQDRGRLCLHAYARLVGTAVTPNYVDNASARVAPWCDCGASGNRHEECEAFRGLFIRNSCL
;
A
#
# COMPACT_ATOMS: atom_id res chain seq x y z
N SER A 1 3.52 -18.57 -34.03
CA SER A 1 3.65 -18.50 -32.54
C SER A 1 4.05 -17.10 -32.16
N ALA A 2 3.06 -16.22 -31.95
CA ALA A 2 3.30 -14.88 -31.43
C ALA A 2 3.54 -14.98 -29.92
N SER A 3 4.78 -14.85 -29.52
CA SER A 3 5.16 -14.67 -28.13
C SER A 3 4.52 -13.39 -27.63
N SER A 4 3.61 -13.53 -26.67
CA SER A 4 2.99 -12.43 -25.94
C SER A 4 4.07 -11.68 -25.17
N ALA A 5 4.65 -10.67 -25.79
CA ALA A 5 5.57 -9.73 -25.14
C ALA A 5 4.79 -8.71 -24.26
N GLY A 6 3.89 -9.21 -23.44
CA GLY A 6 3.34 -8.49 -22.29
C GLY A 6 4.25 -8.71 -21.10
N GLY A 7 5.45 -8.12 -21.10
CA GLY A 7 6.40 -8.27 -20.01
C GLY A 7 5.72 -7.99 -18.67
N ASN A 8 5.96 -8.84 -17.68
CA ASN A 8 5.45 -8.68 -16.33
C ASN A 8 5.92 -7.34 -15.74
N ARG A 9 5.02 -6.37 -15.65
CA ARG A 9 5.31 -5.01 -15.22
C ARG A 9 5.92 -4.94 -13.82
N CYS A 10 5.55 -5.85 -12.94
CA CYS A 10 6.11 -5.91 -11.59
C CYS A 10 7.56 -6.42 -11.59
N VAL A 11 7.90 -7.35 -12.47
CA VAL A 11 9.29 -7.81 -12.66
C VAL A 11 10.12 -6.68 -13.24
N ALA A 12 9.65 -6.02 -14.29
CA ALA A 12 10.34 -4.88 -14.89
C ALA A 12 10.58 -3.74 -13.89
N ALA A 13 9.59 -3.43 -13.06
CA ALA A 13 9.73 -2.45 -11.99
C ALA A 13 10.77 -2.87 -10.94
N ALA A 14 10.82 -4.16 -10.58
CA ALA A 14 11.80 -4.70 -9.66
C ALA A 14 13.22 -4.63 -10.21
N GLU A 15 13.40 -4.97 -11.49
CA GLU A 15 14.67 -4.87 -12.20
C GLU A 15 15.17 -3.42 -12.29
N ALA A 16 14.29 -2.48 -12.63
CA ALA A 16 14.61 -1.05 -12.66
C ALA A 16 15.06 -0.53 -11.29
N CYS A 17 14.38 -0.90 -10.20
CA CYS A 17 14.80 -0.56 -8.84
C CYS A 17 16.16 -1.18 -8.49
N THR A 18 16.39 -2.42 -8.87
CA THR A 18 17.66 -3.13 -8.61
C THR A 18 18.83 -2.53 -9.37
N ALA A 19 18.59 -1.97 -10.55
CA ALA A 19 19.60 -1.27 -11.36
C ALA A 19 20.03 0.08 -10.75
N ASP A 20 19.14 0.75 -10.01
CA ASP A 20 19.45 1.99 -9.30
C ASP A 20 20.04 1.70 -7.91
N ALA A 21 21.20 2.29 -7.61
CA ALA A 21 21.92 2.01 -6.36
C ALA A 21 21.13 2.40 -5.10
N GLN A 22 20.48 3.55 -5.12
CA GLN A 22 19.68 4.04 -3.99
C GLN A 22 18.41 3.22 -3.78
N CYS A 23 17.68 2.94 -4.85
CA CYS A 23 16.47 2.13 -4.79
C CYS A 23 16.79 0.71 -4.32
N ARG A 24 17.83 0.10 -4.87
CA ARG A 24 18.32 -1.23 -4.47
C ARG A 24 18.68 -1.29 -2.98
N GLN A 25 19.42 -0.31 -2.49
CA GLN A 25 19.83 -0.28 -1.07
C GLN A 25 18.62 -0.20 -0.14
N LEU A 26 17.69 0.71 -0.42
CA LEU A 26 16.48 0.89 0.39
C LEU A 26 15.57 -0.34 0.34
N ARG A 27 15.46 -0.98 -0.85
CA ARG A 27 14.71 -2.23 -1.01
C ARG A 27 15.33 -3.38 -0.24
N THR A 28 16.65 -3.54 -0.32
CA THR A 28 17.40 -4.55 0.45
C THR A 28 17.19 -4.36 1.94
N GLU A 29 17.16 -3.11 2.43
CA GLU A 29 16.91 -2.80 3.83
C GLU A 29 15.52 -3.26 4.29
N TYR A 30 14.45 -2.92 3.55
CA TYR A 30 13.12 -3.35 4.00
C TYR A 30 12.90 -4.87 3.82
N VAL A 31 13.45 -5.49 2.78
CA VAL A 31 13.40 -6.95 2.62
C VAL A 31 14.06 -7.64 3.81
N ALA A 32 15.24 -7.18 4.22
CA ALA A 32 15.94 -7.71 5.39
C ALA A 32 15.16 -7.52 6.70
N ARG A 33 14.41 -6.44 6.84
CA ARG A 33 13.63 -6.15 8.06
C ARG A 33 12.26 -6.80 8.09
N CYS A 34 11.67 -7.08 6.93
CA CYS A 34 10.29 -7.54 6.80
C CYS A 34 10.18 -9.03 6.42
N LEU A 35 11.08 -9.54 5.58
CA LEU A 35 10.99 -10.88 5.00
C LEU A 35 12.00 -11.88 5.58
N VAL A 36 13.05 -11.42 6.23
CA VAL A 36 14.07 -12.30 6.82
C VAL A 36 13.72 -12.55 8.28
N GLY A 37 13.15 -13.69 8.53
CA GLY A 37 12.82 -14.26 9.81
C GLY A 37 12.02 -15.52 9.56
N ALA A 38 12.66 -16.68 9.61
CA ALA A 38 12.08 -17.95 9.16
C ALA A 38 11.01 -18.52 10.10
N ALA A 39 10.76 -17.90 11.25
CA ALA A 39 9.72 -18.35 12.18
C ALA A 39 8.60 -17.31 12.31
N PRO A 40 7.34 -17.76 12.34
CA PRO A 40 6.22 -16.91 12.75
C PRO A 40 6.48 -16.37 14.15
N GLY A 41 6.83 -15.09 14.28
CA GLY A 41 7.12 -14.45 15.56
C GLY A 41 8.44 -13.66 15.61
N ASP A 42 9.41 -13.94 14.76
CA ASP A 42 10.71 -13.26 14.75
C ASP A 42 10.70 -11.88 14.08
N CYS A 43 9.57 -11.50 13.55
CA CYS A 43 9.40 -10.24 12.86
C CYS A 43 9.19 -9.08 13.82
N VAL A 44 10.09 -8.10 13.80
CA VAL A 44 9.93 -6.85 14.53
C VAL A 44 9.13 -5.85 13.66
N ARG A 45 7.82 -5.86 13.83
CA ARG A 45 6.85 -5.07 13.05
C ARG A 45 7.22 -3.58 12.92
N SER A 46 7.66 -2.96 14.02
CA SER A 46 8.06 -1.55 14.01
C SER A 46 9.27 -1.27 13.13
N ARG A 47 10.23 -2.18 13.09
CA ARG A 47 11.42 -2.07 12.23
C ARG A 47 11.06 -2.24 10.75
N CYS A 48 10.22 -3.22 10.44
CA CYS A 48 9.71 -3.42 9.09
C CYS A 48 8.96 -2.18 8.58
N ARG A 49 8.02 -1.67 9.35
CA ARG A 49 7.25 -0.48 8.99
C ARG A 49 8.14 0.76 8.79
N ARG A 50 9.16 0.93 9.60
CA ARG A 50 10.12 2.03 9.45
C ARG A 50 10.90 1.90 8.15
N ALA A 51 11.36 0.71 7.80
CA ALA A 51 12.09 0.46 6.56
C ALA A 51 11.21 0.71 5.33
N LEU A 52 9.95 0.27 5.34
CA LEU A 52 8.97 0.56 4.29
C LEU A 52 8.73 2.06 4.12
N ARG A 53 8.55 2.79 5.22
CA ARG A 53 8.39 4.26 5.15
C ARG A 53 9.61 4.94 4.54
N ARG A 54 10.81 4.50 4.89
CA ARG A 54 12.05 5.02 4.29
C ARG A 54 12.12 4.75 2.81
N PHE A 55 11.76 3.55 2.39
CA PHE A 55 11.75 3.16 0.98
C PHE A 55 10.89 4.11 0.13
N PHE A 56 9.65 4.34 0.55
CA PHE A 56 8.74 5.22 -0.19
C PHE A 56 8.99 6.72 0.01
N ALA A 57 9.65 7.13 1.09
CA ALA A 57 9.99 8.54 1.35
C ALA A 57 11.29 8.98 0.70
N ARG A 58 12.28 8.10 0.59
CA ARG A 58 13.64 8.42 0.12
C ARG A 58 13.96 7.82 -1.24
N GLY A 59 13.30 6.73 -1.62
CA GLY A 59 13.47 6.14 -2.95
C GLY A 59 12.91 7.05 -4.04
N PRO A 60 13.53 7.05 -5.24
CA PRO A 60 13.00 7.81 -6.38
C PRO A 60 11.57 7.37 -6.70
N ALA A 61 10.62 8.30 -6.74
CA ALA A 61 9.21 7.99 -7.00
C ALA A 61 9.01 7.29 -8.34
N ALA A 62 9.79 7.63 -9.36
CA ALA A 62 9.77 6.98 -10.66
C ALA A 62 10.11 5.47 -10.60
N LEU A 63 10.82 5.01 -9.57
CA LEU A 63 11.19 3.60 -9.37
C LEU A 63 10.35 2.90 -8.30
N THR A 64 9.93 3.61 -7.26
CA THR A 64 9.15 3.02 -6.16
C THR A 64 7.66 2.91 -6.48
N HIS A 65 7.06 3.89 -7.15
CA HIS A 65 5.65 3.87 -7.53
C HIS A 65 5.30 2.74 -8.51
N PRO A 66 6.07 2.46 -9.56
CA PRO A 66 5.79 1.30 -10.42
C PRO A 66 5.79 -0.04 -9.68
N LEU A 67 6.60 -0.17 -8.63
CA LEU A 67 6.57 -1.34 -7.77
C LEU A 67 5.26 -1.46 -6.99
N LEU A 68 4.70 -0.35 -6.53
CA LEU A 68 3.46 -0.32 -5.75
C LEU A 68 2.20 -0.49 -6.61
N PHE A 69 2.22 0.06 -7.84
CA PHE A 69 1.03 0.13 -8.69
C PHE A 69 1.10 -0.77 -9.93
N CYS A 70 2.05 -1.68 -10.02
CA CYS A 70 2.12 -2.61 -11.15
C CYS A 70 0.94 -3.59 -11.12
N SER A 71 0.34 -3.82 -12.28
CA SER A 71 -0.68 -4.84 -12.46
C SER A 71 -0.07 -6.22 -12.68
N CYS A 72 -0.75 -7.25 -12.22
CA CYS A 72 -0.35 -8.64 -12.36
C CYS A 72 -1.40 -9.43 -13.15
N ALA A 73 -0.95 -10.19 -14.14
CA ALA A 73 -1.79 -11.07 -14.94
C ALA A 73 -1.85 -12.52 -14.41
N ASP A 74 -0.93 -12.90 -13.53
CA ASP A 74 -0.81 -14.26 -13.02
C ASP A 74 -0.68 -14.27 -11.48
N PRO A 75 -1.05 -15.39 -10.83
CA PRO A 75 -0.99 -15.53 -9.36
C PRO A 75 0.41 -15.40 -8.77
N ALA A 76 1.45 -15.84 -9.49
CA ALA A 76 2.83 -15.78 -9.00
C ALA A 76 3.32 -14.32 -8.94
N CYS A 77 2.98 -13.52 -9.93
CA CYS A 77 3.23 -12.08 -9.93
C CYS A 77 2.50 -11.40 -8.76
N ALA A 78 1.22 -11.72 -8.58
CA ALA A 78 0.38 -11.15 -7.51
C ALA A 78 0.94 -11.46 -6.12
N GLU A 79 1.34 -12.70 -5.88
CA GLU A 79 1.94 -13.11 -4.61
C GLU A 79 3.27 -12.39 -4.36
N ARG A 80 4.12 -12.28 -5.38
CA ARG A 80 5.38 -11.54 -5.29
C ARG A 80 5.13 -10.05 -4.98
N ARG A 81 4.12 -9.45 -5.60
CA ARG A 81 3.70 -8.07 -5.32
C ARG A 81 3.25 -7.90 -3.86
N ARG A 82 2.44 -8.80 -3.35
CA ARG A 82 1.99 -8.82 -1.95
C ARG A 82 3.17 -8.89 -0.98
N GLN A 83 4.07 -9.82 -1.19
CA GLN A 83 5.26 -9.98 -0.34
C GLN A 83 6.19 -8.78 -0.40
N THR A 84 6.24 -8.08 -1.54
CA THR A 84 7.07 -6.91 -1.71
C THR A 84 6.57 -5.72 -0.88
N PHE A 85 5.25 -5.49 -0.86
CA PHE A 85 4.69 -4.27 -0.27
C PHE A 85 4.07 -4.48 1.09
N VAL A 86 3.55 -5.66 1.33
CA VAL A 86 2.77 -5.94 2.53
C VAL A 86 3.16 -7.30 3.08
N PRO A 87 4.38 -7.43 3.58
CA PRO A 87 4.80 -8.67 4.23
C PRO A 87 3.90 -8.96 5.42
N ALA A 88 3.56 -10.21 5.61
CA ALA A 88 2.76 -10.69 6.74
C ALA A 88 3.26 -10.19 8.10
N CYS A 89 4.58 -10.02 8.23
CA CYS A 89 5.24 -9.41 9.37
C CYS A 89 4.69 -8.01 9.73
N ALA A 90 4.55 -7.14 8.73
CA ALA A 90 4.22 -5.74 8.99
C ALA A 90 2.73 -5.53 9.31
N PHE A 91 1.84 -6.39 8.80
CA PHE A 91 0.44 -6.03 8.69
C PHE A 91 -0.55 -7.11 9.10
N ALA A 92 -0.27 -8.37 8.92
CA ALA A 92 -1.18 -9.46 9.24
C ALA A 92 -0.67 -10.34 10.36
N SER A 93 -1.57 -10.78 11.23
CA SER A 93 -1.33 -11.93 12.11
C SER A 93 -2.04 -13.11 11.46
N PRO A 94 -1.31 -14.16 11.04
CA PRO A 94 -1.94 -15.35 10.46
C PRO A 94 -3.01 -15.90 11.39
N GLY A 95 -4.20 -16.21 10.84
CA GLY A 95 -5.30 -16.84 11.59
C GLY A 95 -6.16 -15.91 12.46
N ARG A 96 -5.93 -14.61 12.46
CA ARG A 96 -6.82 -13.64 13.13
C ARG A 96 -7.75 -12.97 12.14
N ALA A 97 -9.00 -12.78 12.54
CA ALA A 97 -9.95 -11.95 11.81
C ALA A 97 -9.41 -10.53 11.65
N PRO A 98 -9.67 -9.85 10.51
CA PRO A 98 -9.28 -8.46 10.33
C PRO A 98 -9.86 -7.58 11.44
N PRO A 99 -9.11 -6.62 11.99
CA PRO A 99 -9.65 -5.68 12.95
C PRO A 99 -10.65 -4.73 12.28
N SER A 100 -11.52 -4.10 13.07
CA SER A 100 -12.32 -2.97 12.58
C SER A 100 -11.41 -1.86 12.04
N CYS A 101 -11.75 -1.28 10.89
CA CYS A 101 -10.99 -0.18 10.28
C CYS A 101 -10.90 1.07 11.19
N LEU A 102 -11.77 1.20 12.18
CA LEU A 102 -11.69 2.26 13.19
C LEU A 102 -10.43 2.14 14.06
N ALA A 103 -9.96 0.92 14.35
CA ALA A 103 -8.76 0.74 15.16
C ALA A 103 -7.47 1.28 14.51
N PRO A 104 -7.13 0.97 13.25
CA PRO A 104 -6.00 1.63 12.58
C PRO A 104 -6.24 3.13 12.34
N LEU A 105 -7.48 3.56 12.07
CA LEU A 105 -7.82 4.97 11.92
C LEU A 105 -7.49 5.76 13.19
N GLU A 106 -8.00 5.36 14.33
CA GLU A 106 -7.75 6.01 15.62
C GLU A 106 -6.28 6.04 16.01
N ARG A 107 -5.55 4.95 15.71
CA ARG A 107 -4.08 4.93 15.89
C ARG A 107 -3.37 5.93 15.01
N CYS A 108 -3.82 6.08 13.76
CA CYS A 108 -3.27 7.05 12.83
C CYS A 108 -3.52 8.47 13.29
N GLU A 109 -4.74 8.78 13.71
CA GLU A 109 -5.13 10.11 14.19
C GLU A 109 -4.33 10.58 15.42
N ARG A 110 -3.97 9.65 16.29
CA ARG A 110 -3.11 9.93 17.46
C ARG A 110 -1.62 10.02 17.13
N SER A 111 -1.22 9.59 15.94
CA SER A 111 0.18 9.56 15.53
C SER A 111 0.60 10.86 14.86
N PRO A 112 1.60 11.59 15.38
CA PRO A 112 2.11 12.81 14.75
C PRO A 112 2.75 12.54 13.37
N LEU A 113 3.10 11.30 13.09
CA LEU A 113 3.64 10.89 11.79
C LEU A 113 2.52 10.49 10.82
N CYS A 114 1.53 9.75 11.28
CA CYS A 114 0.49 9.20 10.42
C CYS A 114 -0.60 10.21 10.07
N ARG A 115 -1.08 10.97 11.06
CA ARG A 115 -2.18 11.93 10.88
C ARG A 115 -1.96 12.91 9.72
N PRO A 116 -0.82 13.61 9.60
CA PRO A 116 -0.60 14.52 8.48
C PRO A 116 -0.63 13.82 7.12
N ARG A 117 -0.15 12.57 7.07
CA ARG A 117 -0.16 11.76 5.84
C ARG A 117 -1.56 11.33 5.44
N LEU A 118 -2.39 10.95 6.41
CA LEU A 118 -3.79 10.62 6.17
C LEU A 118 -4.57 11.84 5.66
N LEU A 119 -4.38 13.00 6.28
CA LEU A 119 -5.01 14.25 5.84
C LEU A 119 -4.56 14.65 4.43
N ALA A 120 -3.28 14.49 4.11
CA ALA A 120 -2.76 14.73 2.76
C ALA A 120 -3.37 13.76 1.73
N PHE A 121 -3.54 12.49 2.09
CA PHE A 121 -4.22 11.50 1.26
C PHE A 121 -5.68 11.87 1.02
N GLN A 122 -6.43 12.20 2.06
CA GLN A 122 -7.82 12.64 1.93
C GLN A 122 -7.96 13.86 1.03
N ALA A 123 -7.09 14.86 1.18
CA ALA A 123 -7.12 16.06 0.35
C ALA A 123 -6.74 15.79 -1.12
N ALA A 124 -5.69 15.00 -1.36
CA ALA A 124 -5.21 14.69 -2.70
C ALA A 124 -6.13 13.75 -3.49
N CYS A 125 -6.81 12.86 -2.79
CA CYS A 125 -7.66 11.82 -3.38
C CYS A 125 -9.16 12.18 -3.38
N ALA A 126 -9.55 13.32 -2.81
CA ALA A 126 -10.94 13.78 -2.84
C ALA A 126 -11.43 14.01 -4.29
N PRO A 127 -12.65 13.62 -4.63
CA PRO A 127 -13.24 13.94 -5.93
C PRO A 127 -13.28 15.45 -6.11
N ALA A 128 -12.95 15.91 -7.33
CA ALA A 128 -13.07 17.34 -7.65
C ALA A 128 -14.54 17.75 -7.74
N PRO A 129 -14.92 18.93 -7.23
CA PRO A 129 -16.28 19.44 -7.38
C PRO A 129 -16.67 19.47 -8.87
N GLY A 130 -17.78 18.81 -9.22
CA GLY A 130 -18.30 18.80 -10.59
C GLY A 130 -17.67 17.81 -11.58
N SER A 131 -16.67 17.01 -11.16
CA SER A 131 -15.97 16.07 -12.06
C SER A 131 -16.64 14.67 -12.17
N GLY A 132 -17.79 14.46 -11.57
CA GLY A 132 -18.38 13.13 -11.51
C GLY A 132 -17.46 12.13 -10.83
N ASN A 133 -17.45 10.88 -11.31
CA ASN A 133 -16.64 9.79 -10.73
C ASN A 133 -15.27 9.64 -11.41
N SER A 134 -14.80 10.62 -12.18
CA SER A 134 -13.52 10.55 -12.87
C SER A 134 -12.40 11.27 -12.09
N CYS A 135 -11.21 10.65 -12.06
CA CYS A 135 -10.02 11.27 -11.48
C CYS A 135 -9.32 12.13 -12.54
N PRO A 136 -9.16 13.45 -12.34
CA PRO A 136 -8.35 14.28 -13.22
C PRO A 136 -6.89 13.81 -13.21
N GLN A 137 -6.21 13.83 -14.38
CA GLN A 137 -4.84 13.32 -14.52
C GLN A 137 -3.84 13.94 -13.54
N ASP A 138 -3.95 15.24 -13.30
CA ASP A 138 -3.06 15.96 -12.39
C ASP A 138 -3.27 15.54 -10.93
N ARG A 139 -4.51 15.28 -10.54
CA ARG A 139 -4.85 14.79 -9.20
C ARG A 139 -4.47 13.34 -8.98
N GLY A 140 -4.53 12.51 -10.02
CA GLY A 140 -4.15 11.10 -9.93
C GLY A 140 -2.74 10.91 -9.41
N ARG A 141 -1.77 11.66 -9.92
CA ARG A 141 -0.38 11.61 -9.45
C ARG A 141 -0.23 12.03 -7.99
N LEU A 142 -0.92 13.09 -7.58
CA LEU A 142 -0.89 13.58 -6.19
C LEU A 142 -1.52 12.56 -5.24
N CYS A 143 -2.64 11.96 -5.66
CA CYS A 143 -3.31 10.91 -4.88
C CYS A 143 -2.41 9.68 -4.72
N LEU A 144 -1.81 9.16 -5.80
CA LEU A 144 -0.90 8.03 -5.75
C LEU A 144 0.33 8.31 -4.89
N HIS A 145 0.88 9.51 -4.96
CA HIS A 145 2.00 9.91 -4.11
C HIS A 145 1.61 9.97 -2.63
N ALA A 146 0.47 10.57 -2.32
CA ALA A 146 -0.05 10.63 -0.95
C ALA A 146 -0.35 9.23 -0.40
N TYR A 147 -0.90 8.34 -1.22
CA TYR A 147 -1.12 6.94 -0.89
C TYR A 147 0.19 6.21 -0.57
N ALA A 148 1.21 6.36 -1.42
CA ALA A 148 2.52 5.72 -1.19
C ALA A 148 3.13 6.13 0.16
N ARG A 149 2.85 7.34 0.64
CA ARG A 149 3.30 7.83 1.95
C ARG A 149 2.56 7.22 3.14
N LEU A 150 1.41 6.57 2.92
CA LEU A 150 0.72 5.81 3.97
C LEU A 150 1.35 4.43 4.21
N VAL A 151 2.13 3.92 3.26
CA VAL A 151 2.78 2.62 3.42
C VAL A 151 3.76 2.66 4.59
N GLY A 152 3.65 1.68 5.48
CA GLY A 152 4.40 1.61 6.73
C GLY A 152 3.80 2.38 7.91
N THR A 153 2.60 2.93 7.77
CA THR A 153 1.81 3.55 8.86
C THR A 153 0.76 2.57 9.40
N ALA A 154 -0.03 3.01 10.38
CA ALA A 154 -1.12 2.20 10.93
C ALA A 154 -2.24 1.91 9.92
N VAL A 155 -2.39 2.73 8.89
CA VAL A 155 -3.39 2.59 7.82
C VAL A 155 -2.80 2.10 6.52
N THR A 156 -1.70 1.38 6.57
CA THR A 156 -1.07 0.80 5.37
C THR A 156 -2.07 0.00 4.56
N PRO A 157 -2.22 0.33 3.27
CA PRO A 157 -3.14 -0.37 2.39
C PRO A 157 -2.61 -1.71 1.91
N ASN A 158 -3.53 -2.55 1.45
CA ASN A 158 -3.27 -3.83 0.79
C ASN A 158 -4.05 -3.90 -0.53
N TYR A 159 -3.71 -4.84 -1.37
CA TYR A 159 -4.46 -5.10 -2.61
C TYR A 159 -5.80 -5.77 -2.32
N VAL A 160 -6.84 -5.33 -3.01
CA VAL A 160 -8.19 -5.90 -2.90
C VAL A 160 -8.26 -7.28 -3.56
N ASP A 161 -7.57 -7.43 -4.69
CA ASP A 161 -7.54 -8.66 -5.48
C ASP A 161 -6.14 -8.93 -6.07
N ASN A 162 -6.03 -10.04 -6.78
CA ASN A 162 -4.75 -10.49 -7.34
C ASN A 162 -4.42 -9.88 -8.71
N ALA A 163 -5.38 -9.27 -9.38
CA ALA A 163 -5.24 -8.81 -10.77
C ALA A 163 -5.14 -7.29 -10.87
N SER A 164 -5.96 -6.55 -10.11
CA SER A 164 -6.00 -5.09 -10.16
C SER A 164 -4.98 -4.43 -9.22
N ALA A 165 -4.69 -3.16 -9.48
CA ALA A 165 -3.93 -2.32 -8.56
C ALA A 165 -4.80 -1.71 -7.44
N ARG A 166 -6.05 -2.10 -7.35
CA ARG A 166 -6.99 -1.64 -6.32
C ARG A 166 -6.51 -2.01 -4.93
N VAL A 167 -6.73 -1.11 -3.99
CA VAL A 167 -6.22 -1.22 -2.63
C VAL A 167 -7.31 -0.96 -1.60
N ALA A 168 -7.13 -1.57 -0.42
CA ALA A 168 -7.93 -1.35 0.77
C ALA A 168 -7.02 -1.42 2.01
N PRO A 169 -7.42 -0.83 3.14
CA PRO A 169 -6.69 -1.04 4.39
C PRO A 169 -6.81 -2.51 4.86
N TRP A 170 -5.87 -2.93 5.71
CA TRP A 170 -5.83 -4.27 6.33
C TRP A 170 -6.86 -4.41 7.46
N CYS A 171 -8.11 -4.13 7.15
CA CYS A 171 -9.20 -4.11 8.11
C CYS A 171 -10.53 -4.29 7.38
N ASP A 172 -11.57 -4.55 8.11
CA ASP A 172 -12.94 -4.54 7.60
C ASP A 172 -13.88 -3.78 8.56
N CYS A 173 -15.16 -3.78 8.28
CA CYS A 173 -16.14 -3.09 9.11
C CYS A 173 -17.12 -4.02 9.83
N GLY A 174 -16.93 -5.34 9.74
CA GLY A 174 -17.80 -6.32 10.38
C GLY A 174 -17.88 -6.20 11.90
N ALA A 175 -16.77 -5.84 12.56
CA ALA A 175 -16.67 -5.69 14.01
C ALA A 175 -16.82 -4.24 14.50
N SER A 176 -17.46 -3.36 13.72
CA SER A 176 -17.54 -1.92 14.02
C SER A 176 -18.78 -1.52 14.83
N GLY A 177 -19.72 -2.44 15.08
CA GLY A 177 -20.91 -2.20 15.87
C GLY A 177 -21.75 -1.03 15.35
N ASN A 178 -22.14 -0.12 16.23
CA ASN A 178 -22.91 1.09 15.90
C ASN A 178 -22.13 2.16 15.11
N ARG A 179 -20.81 2.02 14.96
CA ARG A 179 -19.95 2.91 14.16
C ARG A 179 -19.67 2.34 12.76
N HIS A 180 -20.52 1.46 12.27
CA HIS A 180 -20.35 0.81 10.97
C HIS A 180 -20.27 1.80 9.81
N GLU A 181 -21.13 2.84 9.80
CA GLU A 181 -21.14 3.87 8.77
C GLU A 181 -19.85 4.68 8.74
N GLU A 182 -19.33 5.05 9.90
CA GLU A 182 -18.03 5.74 10.02
C GLU A 182 -16.89 4.88 9.50
N CYS A 183 -16.90 3.59 9.84
CA CYS A 183 -15.93 2.63 9.35
C CYS A 183 -15.99 2.49 7.82
N GLU A 184 -17.18 2.35 7.24
CA GLU A 184 -17.36 2.23 5.78
C GLU A 184 -17.02 3.53 5.05
N ALA A 185 -17.23 4.70 5.64
CA ALA A 185 -16.80 5.97 5.09
C ALA A 185 -15.26 6.04 4.99
N PHE A 186 -14.56 5.64 6.03
CA PHE A 186 -13.09 5.56 6.01
C PHE A 186 -12.58 4.54 5.00
N ARG A 187 -13.11 3.33 5.02
CA ARG A 187 -12.74 2.26 4.07
C ARG A 187 -13.00 2.67 2.63
N GLY A 188 -14.09 3.41 2.39
CA GLY A 188 -14.48 3.92 1.09
C GLY A 188 -13.48 4.89 0.46
N LEU A 189 -12.65 5.57 1.26
CA LEU A 189 -11.57 6.43 0.75
C LEU A 189 -10.55 5.64 -0.10
N PHE A 190 -10.45 4.35 0.13
CA PHE A 190 -9.55 3.45 -0.60
C PHE A 190 -10.29 2.68 -1.70
N ILE A 191 -11.40 2.00 -1.38
CA ILE A 191 -12.08 1.08 -2.30
C ILE A 191 -13.00 1.76 -3.31
N ARG A 192 -13.50 2.96 -3.00
CA ARG A 192 -14.37 3.76 -3.88
C ARG A 192 -13.67 4.99 -4.44
N ASN A 193 -12.37 4.95 -4.54
CA ASN A 193 -11.56 6.07 -4.99
C ASN A 193 -11.18 5.90 -6.47
N SER A 194 -11.68 6.77 -7.32
CA SER A 194 -11.42 6.74 -8.77
C SER A 194 -9.99 7.12 -9.16
N CYS A 195 -9.20 7.69 -8.22
CA CYS A 195 -7.80 8.03 -8.42
C CYS A 195 -6.84 6.89 -8.06
N LEU A 196 -7.34 5.85 -7.43
CA LEU A 196 -6.63 4.63 -7.09
C LEU A 196 -7.12 3.49 -7.99
#